data_5104f24e643a7f8c1ad0f81869b769b8
#
_entry.id   5104f24e643a7f8c1ad0f81869b769b8
#
_cell.length_a   1.000
_cell.length_b   1.000
_cell.length_c   1.000
_cell.angle_alpha   90.00
_cell.angle_beta   90.00
_cell.angle_gamma   90.00
#
_symmetry.space_group_name_H-M   'P 1'
#
loop_
_entity.id
_entity.type
_entity.pdbx_description
1 polymer ?
#
loop_
_entity_poly.entity_id
_entity_poly.type
_entity_poly.pdbx_seq_one_letter_code
_entity_poly.pdbx_strand_id
1 'polypeptide(L)'
;MLSAPVGEGHVAAARVLAARMRELWPAAEVREVEGTGGPGRDRLLRSSYAVTMRIAPRLYGLGYDLLVAHPRVAEFFKAVAAARLGRALAPLVADGPDLVVSTYPMTSGGLAWLRRRGRLPGRSVAVVTDVAVHPFWVWADVDQTWTLLPASRDQARAIAPAADVRVAPPAVDRRFRPGDRAAARAATGLAPDAFVVLVTGGSLGFGGLERVVDAVLAGGAQAVVLAGRNDRLRRRLEARGLPAERLVVHGWTDRVPELVTASDVVLTTAGGMIATEALAAGRPVLFATPVPGHGRAGAEMTAAAGLALVCPTRTDVTTTIRGLIRDPAGMARLAAAAVDFGVADLDAALRDLAAR
;
A
#
# COMPACT_ATOMS: atom_id res chain seq x y z
N MET A 1 2.54 -11.13 -14.69
CA MET A 1 2.16 -10.20 -13.61
C MET A 1 1.03 -9.31 -14.07
N LEU A 2 -0.07 -9.25 -13.31
CA LEU A 2 -1.24 -8.41 -13.61
C LEU A 2 -1.39 -7.34 -12.54
N SER A 3 -1.44 -6.08 -12.95
CA SER A 3 -1.70 -4.93 -12.08
C SER A 3 -2.71 -3.98 -12.70
N ALA A 4 -3.07 -2.92 -11.99
CA ALA A 4 -3.86 -1.84 -12.56
C ALA A 4 -3.37 -0.48 -12.04
N PRO A 5 -3.37 0.56 -12.86
CA PRO A 5 -2.88 1.88 -12.51
C PRO A 5 -3.90 2.69 -11.68
N VAL A 6 -4.56 2.02 -10.73
CA VAL A 6 -5.47 2.64 -9.76
C VAL A 6 -4.71 2.85 -8.46
N GLY A 7 -3.99 3.97 -8.37
CA GLY A 7 -2.94 4.18 -7.38
C GLY A 7 -1.62 3.50 -7.79
N GLU A 8 -0.50 4.03 -7.32
CA GLU A 8 0.83 3.50 -7.67
C GLU A 8 1.16 2.20 -6.92
N GLY A 9 0.48 1.89 -5.81
CA GLY A 9 0.82 0.77 -4.92
C GLY A 9 0.71 -0.60 -5.59
N HIS A 10 -0.35 -0.84 -6.36
CA HIS A 10 -0.55 -2.12 -7.06
C HIS A 10 0.51 -2.36 -8.13
N VAL A 11 0.87 -1.31 -8.87
CA VAL A 11 1.91 -1.36 -9.90
C VAL A 11 3.29 -1.52 -9.27
N ALA A 12 3.57 -0.83 -8.16
CA ALA A 12 4.84 -0.97 -7.44
C ALA A 12 5.03 -2.41 -6.93
N ALA A 13 4.02 -2.99 -6.29
CA ALA A 13 4.06 -4.38 -5.83
C ALA A 13 4.27 -5.37 -7.00
N ALA A 14 3.60 -5.16 -8.13
CA ALA A 14 3.78 -6.00 -9.32
C ALA A 14 5.21 -5.93 -9.85
N ARG A 15 5.80 -4.73 -9.94
CA ARG A 15 7.19 -4.53 -10.39
C ARG A 15 8.19 -5.20 -9.46
N VAL A 16 8.00 -5.08 -8.14
CA VAL A 16 8.84 -5.75 -7.15
C VAL A 16 8.79 -7.26 -7.35
N LEU A 17 7.60 -7.85 -7.41
CA LEU A 17 7.43 -9.29 -7.62
C LEU A 17 8.04 -9.75 -8.95
N ALA A 18 7.82 -9.01 -10.03
CA ALA A 18 8.38 -9.31 -11.33
C ALA A 18 9.92 -9.28 -11.33
N ALA A 19 10.51 -8.25 -10.69
CA ALA A 19 11.98 -8.17 -10.55
C ALA A 19 12.54 -9.36 -9.76
N ARG A 20 11.89 -9.72 -8.64
CA ARG A 20 12.28 -10.87 -7.81
C ARG A 20 12.17 -12.19 -8.58
N MET A 21 11.10 -12.38 -9.35
CA MET A 21 10.92 -13.58 -10.19
C MET A 21 12.01 -13.70 -11.25
N ARG A 22 12.39 -12.58 -11.91
CA ARG A 22 13.51 -12.59 -12.88
C ARG A 22 14.84 -12.95 -12.24
N GLU A 23 15.08 -12.50 -11.01
CA GLU A 23 16.29 -12.86 -10.25
C GLU A 23 16.28 -14.34 -9.83
N LEU A 24 15.14 -14.85 -9.35
CA LEU A 24 15.02 -16.24 -8.88
C LEU A 24 14.99 -17.26 -10.02
N TRP A 25 14.41 -16.88 -11.15
CA TRP A 25 14.24 -17.75 -12.32
C TRP A 25 14.70 -17.03 -13.59
N PRO A 26 16.02 -16.93 -13.83
CA PRO A 26 16.55 -16.20 -14.98
C PRO A 26 16.11 -16.74 -16.35
N ALA A 27 15.72 -18.01 -16.42
CA ALA A 27 15.21 -18.63 -17.65
C ALA A 27 13.69 -18.40 -17.88
N ALA A 28 12.97 -17.84 -16.90
CA ALA A 28 11.54 -17.60 -17.02
C ALA A 28 11.24 -16.30 -17.76
N GLU A 29 10.29 -16.31 -18.67
CA GLU A 29 9.73 -15.11 -19.27
C GLU A 29 8.74 -14.46 -18.30
N VAL A 30 9.09 -13.29 -17.74
CA VAL A 30 8.23 -12.54 -16.83
C VAL A 30 7.64 -11.34 -17.54
N ARG A 31 6.35 -11.43 -17.91
CA ARG A 31 5.59 -10.34 -18.51
C ARG A 31 4.84 -9.53 -17.45
N GLU A 32 4.93 -8.21 -17.54
CA GLU A 32 4.16 -7.28 -16.73
C GLU A 32 3.05 -6.65 -17.58
N VAL A 33 1.81 -6.82 -17.15
CA VAL A 33 0.65 -6.31 -17.84
C VAL A 33 -0.11 -5.37 -16.91
N GLU A 34 -0.12 -4.10 -17.26
CA GLU A 34 -0.96 -3.10 -16.62
C GLU A 34 -2.31 -3.06 -17.34
N GLY A 35 -3.38 -3.07 -16.56
CA GLY A 35 -4.64 -2.68 -17.13
C GLY A 35 -5.81 -3.60 -16.92
N THR A 36 -6.94 -2.97 -17.09
CA THR A 36 -8.27 -3.54 -16.93
C THR A 36 -9.01 -3.61 -18.27
N GLY A 37 -8.26 -3.60 -19.37
CA GLY A 37 -8.82 -3.73 -20.73
C GLY A 37 -8.42 -2.63 -21.71
N GLY A 38 -7.27 -2.00 -21.51
CA GLY A 38 -6.61 -1.11 -22.45
C GLY A 38 -6.40 0.34 -21.95
N PRO A 39 -5.48 1.09 -22.59
CA PRO A 39 -4.99 2.39 -22.09
C PRO A 39 -6.07 3.45 -21.88
N GLY A 40 -7.12 3.47 -22.71
CA GLY A 40 -8.21 4.42 -22.56
C GLY A 40 -9.08 4.16 -21.33
N ARG A 41 -9.35 2.89 -21.04
CA ARG A 41 -10.12 2.47 -19.85
C ARG A 41 -9.32 2.68 -18.57
N ASP A 42 -8.03 2.39 -18.59
CA ASP A 42 -7.14 2.60 -17.47
C ASP A 42 -7.04 4.09 -17.10
N ARG A 43 -6.97 4.96 -18.09
CA ARG A 43 -7.01 6.42 -17.89
C ARG A 43 -8.34 6.86 -17.27
N LEU A 44 -9.46 6.35 -17.75
CA LEU A 44 -10.78 6.67 -17.22
C LEU A 44 -10.93 6.20 -15.78
N LEU A 45 -10.50 4.97 -15.46
CA LEU A 45 -10.54 4.39 -14.11
C LEU A 45 -9.69 5.21 -13.14
N ARG A 46 -8.48 5.56 -13.54
CA ARG A 46 -7.56 6.40 -12.76
C ARG A 46 -8.16 7.78 -12.49
N SER A 47 -8.71 8.41 -13.54
CA SER A 47 -9.31 9.74 -13.43
C SER A 47 -10.57 9.71 -12.56
N SER A 48 -11.46 8.72 -12.74
CA SER A 48 -12.69 8.61 -11.95
C SER A 48 -12.39 8.36 -10.47
N TYR A 49 -11.41 7.49 -10.17
CA TYR A 49 -10.96 7.26 -8.79
C TYR A 49 -10.40 8.55 -8.16
N ALA A 50 -9.50 9.24 -8.87
CA ALA A 50 -8.90 10.48 -8.40
C ALA A 50 -9.95 11.59 -8.16
N VAL A 51 -10.92 11.72 -9.06
CA VAL A 51 -12.02 12.67 -8.93
C VAL A 51 -12.92 12.30 -7.74
N THR A 52 -13.31 11.03 -7.61
CA THR A 52 -14.15 10.57 -6.49
C THR A 52 -13.46 10.81 -5.14
N MET A 53 -12.18 10.48 -5.03
CA MET A 53 -11.40 10.71 -3.82
C MET A 53 -11.25 12.20 -3.48
N ARG A 54 -11.26 13.08 -4.48
CA ARG A 54 -11.15 14.53 -4.30
C ARG A 54 -12.47 15.19 -3.95
N ILE A 55 -13.57 14.76 -4.57
CA ILE A 55 -14.87 15.44 -4.48
C ILE A 55 -15.77 14.81 -3.44
N ALA A 56 -15.80 13.47 -3.37
CA ALA A 56 -16.76 12.72 -2.55
C ALA A 56 -16.14 11.51 -1.82
N PRO A 57 -15.06 11.71 -1.02
CA PRO A 57 -14.42 10.59 -0.31
C PRO A 57 -15.36 9.89 0.67
N ARG A 58 -16.33 10.62 1.25
CA ARG A 58 -17.34 10.03 2.14
C ARG A 58 -18.28 9.08 1.40
N LEU A 59 -18.66 9.41 0.17
CA LEU A 59 -19.53 8.56 -0.65
C LEU A 59 -18.82 7.27 -1.05
N TYR A 60 -17.52 7.35 -1.35
CA TYR A 60 -16.68 6.17 -1.55
C TYR A 60 -16.64 5.28 -0.30
N GLY A 61 -16.43 5.88 0.89
CA GLY A 61 -16.46 5.16 2.15
C GLY A 61 -17.79 4.46 2.41
N LEU A 62 -18.91 5.15 2.20
CA LEU A 62 -20.25 4.56 2.31
C LEU A 62 -20.46 3.38 1.35
N GLY A 63 -19.99 3.49 0.10
CA GLY A 63 -20.04 2.38 -0.85
C GLY A 63 -19.20 1.19 -0.41
N TYR A 64 -18.01 1.44 0.16
CA TYR A 64 -17.17 0.40 0.75
C TYR A 64 -17.88 -0.28 1.93
N ASP A 65 -18.37 0.49 2.89
CA ASP A 65 -19.04 -0.01 4.09
C ASP A 65 -20.31 -0.81 3.71
N LEU A 66 -21.06 -0.36 2.69
CA LEU A 66 -22.22 -1.08 2.13
C LEU A 66 -21.85 -2.46 1.58
N LEU A 67 -20.76 -2.54 0.78
CA LEU A 67 -20.31 -3.80 0.21
C LEU A 67 -19.81 -4.77 1.29
N VAL A 68 -19.17 -4.26 2.34
CA VAL A 68 -18.73 -5.08 3.48
C VAL A 68 -19.94 -5.56 4.31
N ALA A 69 -20.93 -4.69 4.53
CA ALA A 69 -22.12 -5.02 5.32
C ALA A 69 -23.13 -5.94 4.60
N HIS A 70 -23.13 -5.95 3.26
CA HIS A 70 -24.07 -6.70 2.44
C HIS A 70 -23.38 -7.69 1.49
N PRO A 71 -22.97 -8.88 1.96
CA PRO A 71 -22.21 -9.85 1.15
C PRO A 71 -22.91 -10.24 -0.16
N ARG A 72 -24.25 -10.36 -0.17
CA ARG A 72 -25.02 -10.69 -1.39
C ARG A 72 -24.89 -9.62 -2.47
N VAL A 73 -24.89 -8.34 -2.07
CA VAL A 73 -24.68 -7.20 -2.97
C VAL A 73 -23.25 -7.20 -3.49
N ALA A 74 -22.27 -7.43 -2.61
CA ALA A 74 -20.87 -7.56 -2.99
C ALA A 74 -20.66 -8.70 -4.00
N GLU A 75 -21.24 -9.88 -3.78
CA GLU A 75 -21.12 -11.03 -4.70
C GLU A 75 -21.71 -10.74 -6.08
N PHE A 76 -22.84 -10.03 -6.17
CA PHE A 76 -23.40 -9.62 -7.45
C PHE A 76 -22.43 -8.72 -8.23
N PHE A 77 -21.91 -7.66 -7.59
CA PHE A 77 -20.95 -6.76 -8.24
C PHE A 77 -19.62 -7.46 -8.54
N LYS A 78 -19.15 -8.35 -7.68
CA LYS A 78 -17.98 -9.20 -7.91
C LYS A 78 -18.20 -10.04 -9.18
N ALA A 79 -19.31 -10.73 -9.32
CA ALA A 79 -19.61 -11.57 -10.48
C ALA A 79 -19.59 -10.78 -11.80
N VAL A 80 -20.21 -9.59 -11.82
CA VAL A 80 -20.22 -8.70 -12.99
C VAL A 80 -18.81 -8.22 -13.33
N ALA A 81 -18.06 -7.74 -12.33
CA ALA A 81 -16.70 -7.28 -12.51
C ALA A 81 -15.78 -8.41 -13.00
N ALA A 82 -15.86 -9.59 -12.38
CA ALA A 82 -15.08 -10.76 -12.75
C ALA A 82 -15.34 -11.22 -14.19
N ALA A 83 -16.61 -11.25 -14.62
CA ALA A 83 -16.95 -11.62 -15.98
C ALA A 83 -16.42 -10.63 -17.02
N ARG A 84 -16.46 -9.33 -16.70
CA ARG A 84 -15.94 -8.28 -17.58
C ARG A 84 -14.42 -8.35 -17.68
N LEU A 85 -13.75 -8.46 -16.55
CA LEU A 85 -12.28 -8.53 -16.51
C LEU A 85 -11.77 -9.86 -17.07
N GLY A 86 -12.42 -10.98 -16.77
CA GLY A 86 -12.03 -12.26 -17.32
C GLY A 86 -12.05 -12.29 -18.85
N ARG A 87 -13.06 -11.65 -19.48
CA ARG A 87 -13.06 -11.50 -20.96
C ARG A 87 -11.89 -10.64 -21.45
N ALA A 88 -11.54 -9.58 -20.74
CA ALA A 88 -10.44 -8.71 -21.12
C ALA A 88 -9.06 -9.39 -20.92
N LEU A 89 -8.94 -10.24 -19.89
CA LEU A 89 -7.70 -10.96 -19.59
C LEU A 89 -7.53 -12.23 -20.44
N ALA A 90 -8.60 -12.78 -20.98
CA ALA A 90 -8.54 -14.05 -21.73
C ALA A 90 -7.47 -14.08 -22.85
N PRO A 91 -7.30 -13.07 -23.70
CA PRO A 91 -6.24 -13.07 -24.71
C PRO A 91 -4.82 -12.98 -24.10
N LEU A 92 -4.67 -12.40 -22.89
CA LEU A 92 -3.39 -12.21 -22.22
C LEU A 92 -2.85 -13.49 -21.56
N VAL A 93 -3.71 -14.48 -21.36
CA VAL A 93 -3.38 -15.80 -20.77
C VAL A 93 -3.62 -16.94 -21.74
N ALA A 94 -3.86 -16.65 -23.02
CA ALA A 94 -4.20 -17.66 -24.03
C ALA A 94 -3.03 -18.58 -24.39
N ASP A 95 -1.80 -18.08 -24.21
CA ASP A 95 -0.55 -18.82 -24.43
C ASP A 95 -0.18 -19.75 -23.24
N GLY A 96 -1.03 -19.85 -22.22
CA GLY A 96 -0.90 -20.81 -21.15
C GLY A 96 0.26 -20.54 -20.19
N PRO A 97 0.35 -19.36 -19.55
CA PRO A 97 1.40 -19.09 -18.58
C PRO A 97 1.34 -20.08 -17.40
N ASP A 98 2.50 -20.51 -16.90
CA ASP A 98 2.61 -21.42 -15.75
C ASP A 98 2.09 -20.77 -14.46
N LEU A 99 2.33 -19.45 -14.31
CA LEU A 99 1.93 -18.68 -13.14
C LEU A 99 1.41 -17.30 -13.53
N VAL A 100 0.25 -16.94 -12.97
CA VAL A 100 -0.31 -15.60 -13.08
C VAL A 100 -0.47 -14.98 -11.68
N VAL A 101 0.24 -13.89 -11.42
CA VAL A 101 0.14 -13.16 -10.15
C VAL A 101 -0.61 -11.85 -10.39
N SER A 102 -1.61 -11.60 -9.56
CA SER A 102 -2.43 -10.38 -9.59
C SER A 102 -2.21 -9.56 -8.33
N THR A 103 -1.88 -8.28 -8.49
CA THR A 103 -1.76 -7.31 -7.40
C THR A 103 -2.92 -6.33 -7.35
N TYR A 104 -4.02 -6.64 -8.05
CA TYR A 104 -5.21 -5.78 -8.09
C TYR A 104 -6.51 -6.59 -7.95
N PRO A 105 -7.47 -6.17 -7.10
CA PRO A 105 -8.63 -6.99 -6.74
C PRO A 105 -9.51 -7.37 -7.95
N MET A 106 -9.67 -6.47 -8.90
CA MET A 106 -10.51 -6.75 -10.07
C MET A 106 -9.85 -7.74 -11.03
N THR A 107 -8.53 -7.68 -11.23
CA THR A 107 -7.80 -8.67 -12.03
C THR A 107 -7.81 -10.04 -11.37
N SER A 108 -7.73 -10.12 -10.03
CA SER A 108 -7.94 -11.37 -9.29
C SER A 108 -9.30 -11.99 -9.57
N GLY A 109 -10.36 -11.17 -9.60
CA GLY A 109 -11.70 -11.62 -10.02
C GLY A 109 -11.76 -12.13 -11.46
N GLY A 110 -11.05 -11.47 -12.37
CA GLY A 110 -10.90 -11.92 -13.76
C GLY A 110 -10.24 -13.31 -13.87
N LEU A 111 -9.18 -13.56 -13.08
CA LEU A 111 -8.53 -14.87 -13.02
C LEU A 111 -9.48 -15.95 -12.47
N ALA A 112 -10.21 -15.67 -11.39
CA ALA A 112 -11.22 -16.57 -10.86
C ALA A 112 -12.30 -16.93 -11.90
N TRP A 113 -12.74 -15.95 -12.69
CA TRP A 113 -13.71 -16.16 -13.77
C TRP A 113 -13.15 -17.06 -14.89
N LEU A 114 -11.88 -16.86 -15.27
CA LEU A 114 -11.18 -17.68 -16.27
C LEU A 114 -10.99 -19.11 -15.76
N ARG A 115 -10.60 -19.30 -14.49
CA ARG A 115 -10.41 -20.61 -13.85
C ARG A 115 -11.71 -21.42 -13.90
N ARG A 116 -12.84 -20.83 -13.46
CA ARG A 116 -14.16 -21.50 -13.50
C ARG A 116 -14.58 -21.97 -14.92
N ARG A 117 -13.97 -21.40 -15.96
CA ARG A 117 -14.25 -21.75 -17.37
C ARG A 117 -13.19 -22.64 -18.01
N GLY A 118 -12.23 -23.14 -17.23
CA GLY A 118 -11.13 -23.94 -17.75
C GLY A 118 -10.19 -23.20 -18.71
N ARG A 119 -10.17 -21.84 -18.63
CA ARG A 119 -9.38 -20.98 -19.53
C ARG A 119 -8.13 -20.40 -18.87
N LEU A 120 -7.76 -20.88 -17.72
CA LEU A 120 -6.54 -20.54 -17.00
C LEU A 120 -5.83 -21.84 -16.59
N PRO A 121 -4.95 -22.40 -17.43
CA PRO A 121 -4.30 -23.68 -17.14
C PRO A 121 -3.25 -23.59 -16.04
N GLY A 122 -2.46 -22.51 -16.01
CA GLY A 122 -1.42 -22.31 -15.00
C GLY A 122 -1.97 -21.84 -13.65
N ARG A 123 -1.10 -21.68 -12.67
CA ARG A 123 -1.46 -21.27 -11.31
C ARG A 123 -1.79 -19.79 -11.23
N SER A 124 -2.59 -19.42 -10.24
CA SER A 124 -3.00 -18.04 -10.01
C SER A 124 -2.80 -17.64 -8.55
N VAL A 125 -2.27 -16.44 -8.33
CA VAL A 125 -2.06 -15.88 -7.00
C VAL A 125 -2.58 -14.45 -6.96
N ALA A 126 -3.40 -14.15 -5.97
CA ALA A 126 -3.79 -12.79 -5.61
C ALA A 126 -2.89 -12.29 -4.48
N VAL A 127 -2.12 -11.24 -4.74
CA VAL A 127 -1.29 -10.58 -3.72
C VAL A 127 -2.01 -9.34 -3.24
N VAL A 128 -2.58 -9.43 -2.05
CA VAL A 128 -3.33 -8.33 -1.43
C VAL A 128 -2.36 -7.28 -0.93
N THR A 129 -2.44 -6.08 -1.48
CA THR A 129 -1.58 -4.95 -1.12
C THR A 129 -2.15 -4.10 0.01
N ASP A 130 -3.40 -4.35 0.38
CA ASP A 130 -4.10 -3.68 1.47
C ASP A 130 -4.04 -4.52 2.74
N VAL A 131 -3.87 -3.88 3.90
CA VAL A 131 -3.91 -4.59 5.19
C VAL A 131 -5.33 -5.06 5.49
N ALA A 132 -6.35 -4.21 5.31
CA ALA A 132 -7.75 -4.63 5.39
C ALA A 132 -8.22 -5.20 4.05
N VAL A 133 -8.75 -6.42 4.11
CA VAL A 133 -9.14 -7.16 2.91
C VAL A 133 -10.56 -6.80 2.48
N HIS A 134 -10.69 -6.22 1.29
CA HIS A 134 -11.98 -5.95 0.67
C HIS A 134 -12.55 -7.22 0.01
N PRO A 135 -13.89 -7.42 -0.02
CA PRO A 135 -14.50 -8.60 -0.64
C PRO A 135 -14.03 -8.93 -2.06
N PHE A 136 -13.69 -7.94 -2.86
CA PHE A 136 -13.20 -8.13 -4.24
C PHE A 136 -11.78 -8.73 -4.32
N TRP A 137 -11.02 -8.77 -3.23
CA TRP A 137 -9.70 -9.41 -3.21
C TRP A 137 -9.77 -10.92 -3.19
N VAL A 138 -10.79 -11.50 -2.55
CA VAL A 138 -10.82 -12.93 -2.20
C VAL A 138 -11.76 -13.71 -3.10
N TRP A 139 -11.23 -14.77 -3.72
CA TRP A 139 -11.91 -15.62 -4.67
C TRP A 139 -11.50 -17.07 -4.43
N ALA A 140 -12.45 -17.94 -4.21
CA ALA A 140 -12.19 -19.38 -3.99
C ALA A 140 -11.55 -20.07 -5.22
N ASP A 141 -11.74 -19.52 -6.42
CA ASP A 141 -11.20 -20.05 -7.66
C ASP A 141 -9.80 -19.48 -8.01
N VAL A 142 -9.19 -18.67 -7.16
CA VAL A 142 -7.78 -18.30 -7.24
C VAL A 142 -6.99 -19.27 -6.37
N ASP A 143 -5.91 -19.86 -6.91
CA ASP A 143 -5.21 -20.97 -6.24
C ASP A 143 -4.61 -20.56 -4.88
N GLN A 144 -4.14 -19.30 -4.77
CA GLN A 144 -3.71 -18.73 -3.49
C GLN A 144 -4.03 -17.25 -3.38
N THR A 145 -4.35 -16.82 -2.17
CA THR A 145 -4.47 -15.40 -1.81
C THR A 145 -3.45 -15.07 -0.72
N TRP A 146 -2.54 -14.16 -0.99
CA TRP A 146 -1.52 -13.69 -0.06
C TRP A 146 -1.98 -12.42 0.63
N THR A 147 -1.92 -12.41 1.95
CA THR A 147 -2.30 -11.28 2.82
C THR A 147 -1.13 -10.88 3.70
N LEU A 148 -1.16 -9.65 4.22
CA LEU A 148 -0.03 -9.06 4.96
C LEU A 148 0.03 -9.46 6.44
N LEU A 149 -1.13 -9.70 7.07
CA LEU A 149 -1.22 -9.98 8.52
C LEU A 149 -2.10 -11.22 8.80
N PRO A 150 -1.92 -11.87 9.96
CA PRO A 150 -2.84 -12.91 10.42
C PRO A 150 -4.31 -12.43 10.44
N ALA A 151 -4.57 -11.22 10.95
CA ALA A 151 -5.90 -10.63 10.95
C ALA A 151 -6.47 -10.43 9.54
N SER A 152 -5.63 -10.05 8.57
CA SER A 152 -6.01 -9.93 7.16
C SER A 152 -6.38 -11.30 6.55
N ARG A 153 -5.61 -12.36 6.89
CA ARG A 153 -5.92 -13.75 6.49
C ARG A 153 -7.27 -14.18 7.06
N ASP A 154 -7.52 -13.91 8.33
CA ASP A 154 -8.74 -14.33 9.01
C ASP A 154 -9.96 -13.58 8.45
N GLN A 155 -9.81 -12.29 8.14
CA GLN A 155 -10.82 -11.51 7.42
C GLN A 155 -11.08 -12.07 6.00
N ALA A 156 -10.03 -12.43 5.26
CA ALA A 156 -10.16 -13.02 3.94
C ALA A 156 -10.89 -14.38 3.97
N ARG A 157 -10.59 -15.22 4.95
CA ARG A 157 -11.26 -16.51 5.17
C ARG A 157 -12.73 -16.33 5.57
N ALA A 158 -13.06 -15.30 6.31
CA ALA A 158 -14.45 -14.96 6.62
C ALA A 158 -15.24 -14.55 5.36
N ILE A 159 -14.59 -13.89 4.39
CA ILE A 159 -15.20 -13.49 3.11
C ILE A 159 -15.39 -14.71 2.18
N ALA A 160 -14.38 -15.60 2.07
CA ALA A 160 -14.43 -16.78 1.24
C ALA A 160 -13.76 -17.97 1.95
N PRO A 161 -14.54 -18.76 2.72
CA PRO A 161 -13.99 -19.85 3.55
C PRO A 161 -13.26 -20.95 2.74
N ALA A 162 -13.61 -21.12 1.47
CA ALA A 162 -12.97 -22.11 0.59
C ALA A 162 -11.67 -21.61 -0.08
N ALA A 163 -11.27 -20.36 0.11
CA ALA A 163 -10.05 -19.81 -0.48
C ALA A 163 -8.79 -20.26 0.31
N ASP A 164 -7.72 -20.66 -0.40
CA ASP A 164 -6.39 -20.84 0.22
C ASP A 164 -5.77 -19.48 0.50
N VAL A 165 -5.89 -19.03 1.75
CA VAL A 165 -5.37 -17.71 2.18
C VAL A 165 -4.17 -17.92 3.09
N ARG A 166 -3.07 -17.24 2.75
CA ARG A 166 -1.79 -17.28 3.48
C ARG A 166 -1.32 -15.89 3.87
N VAL A 167 -0.62 -15.81 4.98
CA VAL A 167 0.17 -14.61 5.31
C VAL A 167 1.49 -14.73 4.54
N ALA A 168 1.82 -13.70 3.79
CA ALA A 168 3.03 -13.64 2.99
C ALA A 168 3.79 -12.33 3.25
N PRO A 169 5.11 -12.34 3.00
CA PRO A 169 5.93 -11.14 3.11
C PRO A 169 5.43 -10.01 2.22
N PRO A 170 5.60 -8.75 2.63
CA PRO A 170 5.18 -7.62 1.82
C PRO A 170 6.00 -7.53 0.51
N ALA A 171 5.31 -7.27 -0.60
CA ALA A 171 5.94 -7.07 -1.90
C ALA A 171 6.51 -5.64 -1.99
N VAL A 172 7.58 -5.36 -1.25
CA VAL A 172 8.27 -4.07 -1.21
C VAL A 172 9.68 -4.16 -1.80
N ASP A 173 10.18 -3.03 -2.32
CA ASP A 173 11.54 -2.92 -2.86
C ASP A 173 12.58 -3.22 -1.74
N ARG A 174 13.65 -3.97 -2.07
CA ARG A 174 14.74 -4.32 -1.14
C ARG A 174 15.41 -3.12 -0.49
N ARG A 175 15.30 -1.95 -1.07
CA ARG A 175 15.82 -0.71 -0.48
C ARG A 175 15.07 -0.31 0.79
N PHE A 176 13.80 -0.73 0.95
CA PHE A 176 13.05 -0.56 2.20
C PHE A 176 13.40 -1.69 3.16
N ARG A 177 14.46 -1.50 3.91
CA ARG A 177 14.97 -2.40 4.95
C ARG A 177 15.50 -1.58 6.13
N PRO A 178 15.60 -2.16 7.32
CA PRO A 178 16.27 -1.50 8.43
C PRO A 178 17.67 -1.05 8.03
N GLY A 179 17.98 0.21 8.31
CA GLY A 179 19.25 0.83 7.92
C GLY A 179 19.74 1.87 8.94
N ASP A 180 20.95 2.34 8.74
CA ASP A 180 21.56 3.37 9.60
C ASP A 180 20.87 4.72 9.36
N ARG A 181 20.15 5.18 10.38
CA ARG A 181 19.42 6.45 10.39
C ARG A 181 20.38 7.64 10.34
N ALA A 182 21.49 7.58 11.05
CA ALA A 182 22.45 8.70 11.09
C ALA A 182 23.09 8.90 9.72
N ALA A 183 23.54 7.81 9.08
CA ALA A 183 24.08 7.85 7.72
C ALA A 183 23.01 8.35 6.71
N ALA A 184 21.78 7.90 6.81
CA ALA A 184 20.69 8.35 5.94
C ALA A 184 20.38 9.86 6.13
N ARG A 185 20.40 10.37 7.37
CA ARG A 185 20.25 11.81 7.65
C ARG A 185 21.38 12.64 7.04
N ALA A 186 22.62 12.21 7.21
CA ALA A 186 23.77 12.87 6.60
C ALA A 186 23.64 12.92 5.07
N ALA A 187 23.25 11.81 4.44
CA ALA A 187 23.04 11.72 2.99
C ALA A 187 21.86 12.57 2.48
N THR A 188 20.84 12.80 3.31
CA THR A 188 19.64 13.58 2.96
C THR A 188 19.67 15.03 3.44
N GLY A 189 20.72 15.45 4.18
CA GLY A 189 20.84 16.80 4.72
C GLY A 189 19.87 17.11 5.86
N LEU A 190 19.39 16.08 6.56
CA LEU A 190 18.48 16.27 7.69
C LEU A 190 19.25 16.43 9.01
N ALA A 191 18.68 17.20 9.94
CA ALA A 191 19.31 17.46 11.24
C ALA A 191 19.51 16.15 12.02
N PRO A 192 20.73 15.91 12.57
CA PRO A 192 21.07 14.64 13.24
C PRO A 192 20.19 14.36 14.47
N ASP A 193 19.88 15.38 15.25
CA ASP A 193 19.20 15.28 16.54
C ASP A 193 17.70 15.64 16.48
N ALA A 194 17.19 16.03 15.31
CA ALA A 194 15.77 16.34 15.16
C ALA A 194 14.90 15.10 15.23
N PHE A 195 13.70 15.22 15.78
CA PHE A 195 12.66 14.23 15.57
C PHE A 195 12.03 14.44 14.19
N VAL A 196 12.33 13.55 13.25
CA VAL A 196 11.96 13.71 11.84
C VAL A 196 10.72 12.89 11.52
N VAL A 197 9.69 13.56 10.99
CA VAL A 197 8.46 12.92 10.49
C VAL A 197 8.39 13.05 8.98
N LEU A 198 8.45 11.92 8.28
CA LEU A 198 8.17 11.87 6.84
C LEU A 198 6.66 11.93 6.62
N VAL A 199 6.18 12.94 5.91
CA VAL A 199 4.74 13.18 5.67
C VAL A 199 4.40 12.92 4.20
N THR A 200 3.41 12.07 3.95
CA THR A 200 2.98 11.80 2.58
C THR A 200 1.48 11.55 2.45
N GLY A 201 0.92 11.92 1.31
CA GLY A 201 -0.45 11.60 0.89
C GLY A 201 -0.48 10.71 -0.35
N GLY A 202 0.57 9.91 -0.56
CA GLY A 202 0.76 9.11 -1.77
C GLY A 202 1.13 9.95 -3.00
N SER A 203 1.12 9.33 -4.17
CA SER A 203 1.55 9.93 -5.44
C SER A 203 0.82 11.21 -5.84
N LEU A 204 -0.39 11.41 -5.34
CA LEU A 204 -1.26 12.55 -5.65
C LEU A 204 -1.38 13.55 -4.49
N GLY A 205 -0.76 13.29 -3.33
CA GLY A 205 -0.77 14.20 -2.20
C GLY A 205 -2.17 14.45 -1.61
N PHE A 206 -2.94 13.39 -1.42
CA PHE A 206 -4.29 13.48 -0.85
C PHE A 206 -4.31 13.80 0.66
N GLY A 207 -5.49 14.17 1.20
CA GLY A 207 -5.75 14.22 2.62
C GLY A 207 -5.41 15.52 3.34
N GLY A 208 -5.35 16.64 2.61
CA GLY A 208 -5.14 17.97 3.24
C GLY A 208 -3.78 18.09 3.92
N LEU A 209 -2.72 17.59 3.27
CA LEU A 209 -1.36 17.51 3.79
C LEU A 209 -0.84 18.82 4.40
N GLU A 210 -1.20 19.99 3.88
CA GLU A 210 -0.77 21.29 4.45
C GLU A 210 -1.13 21.38 5.94
N ARG A 211 -2.35 20.96 6.29
CA ARG A 211 -2.84 21.02 7.68
C ARG A 211 -2.23 19.92 8.56
N VAL A 212 -1.87 18.79 7.95
CA VAL A 212 -1.15 17.72 8.64
C VAL A 212 0.28 18.17 8.95
N VAL A 213 0.95 18.82 7.99
CA VAL A 213 2.27 19.42 8.19
C VAL A 213 2.24 20.45 9.33
N ASP A 214 1.19 21.30 9.42
CA ASP A 214 1.03 22.24 10.52
C ASP A 214 0.96 21.51 11.89
N ALA A 215 0.22 20.41 11.94
CA ALA A 215 0.11 19.60 13.16
C ALA A 215 1.44 18.93 13.55
N VAL A 216 2.23 18.46 12.58
CA VAL A 216 3.56 17.89 12.77
C VAL A 216 4.51 18.96 13.37
N LEU A 217 4.56 20.13 12.73
CA LEU A 217 5.39 21.26 13.18
C LEU A 217 5.00 21.74 14.58
N ALA A 218 3.68 21.80 14.88
CA ALA A 218 3.17 22.14 16.20
C ALA A 218 3.49 21.06 17.24
N GLY A 219 3.70 19.82 16.83
CA GLY A 219 4.18 18.72 17.67
C GLY A 219 5.64 18.84 18.09
N GLY A 220 6.41 19.71 17.46
CA GLY A 220 7.84 19.93 17.73
C GLY A 220 8.79 19.11 16.84
N ALA A 221 8.28 18.46 15.80
CA ALA A 221 9.07 17.68 14.87
C ALA A 221 9.51 18.48 13.63
N GLN A 222 10.59 18.05 12.98
CA GLN A 222 10.92 18.42 11.60
C GLN A 222 10.01 17.65 10.64
N ALA A 223 9.37 18.34 9.70
CA ALA A 223 8.54 17.74 8.68
C ALA A 223 9.34 17.57 7.37
N VAL A 224 9.42 16.36 6.88
CA VAL A 224 9.92 16.05 5.53
C VAL A 224 8.71 15.62 4.68
N VAL A 225 8.35 16.37 3.67
CA VAL A 225 7.10 16.20 2.93
C VAL A 225 7.37 15.63 1.54
N LEU A 226 6.72 14.50 1.23
CA LEU A 226 6.64 13.98 -0.12
C LEU A 226 5.33 14.47 -0.76
N ALA A 227 5.41 15.52 -1.56
CA ALA A 227 4.26 16.07 -2.28
C ALA A 227 3.87 15.23 -3.51
N GLY A 228 4.71 14.26 -3.89
CA GLY A 228 4.49 13.44 -5.08
C GLY A 228 4.42 14.28 -6.36
N ARG A 229 3.40 14.03 -7.17
CA ARG A 229 3.16 14.80 -8.42
C ARG A 229 2.27 16.04 -8.21
N ASN A 230 2.07 16.45 -6.96
CA ASN A 230 1.27 17.62 -6.63
C ASN A 230 2.16 18.87 -6.52
N ASP A 231 2.57 19.43 -7.66
CA ASP A 231 3.39 20.64 -7.71
C ASP A 231 2.74 21.85 -7.06
N ARG A 232 1.41 21.94 -7.03
CA ARG A 232 0.71 23.01 -6.34
C ARG A 232 0.91 22.92 -4.83
N LEU A 233 0.82 21.72 -4.26
CA LEU A 233 1.11 21.49 -2.85
C LEU A 233 2.57 21.82 -2.53
N ARG A 234 3.51 21.31 -3.35
CA ARG A 234 4.94 21.59 -3.20
C ARG A 234 5.21 23.07 -3.12
N ARG A 235 4.81 23.84 -4.13
CA ARG A 235 5.01 25.31 -4.18
C ARG A 235 4.40 26.05 -2.99
N ARG A 236 3.23 25.64 -2.50
CA ARG A 236 2.59 26.25 -1.34
C ARG A 236 3.36 26.02 -0.04
N LEU A 237 3.91 24.81 0.12
CA LEU A 237 4.71 24.48 1.28
C LEU A 237 6.07 25.19 1.25
N GLU A 238 6.74 25.25 0.08
CA GLU A 238 7.98 25.98 -0.13
C GLU A 238 7.81 27.49 0.09
N ALA A 239 6.69 28.06 -0.35
CA ALA A 239 6.36 29.48 -0.17
C ALA A 239 6.18 29.91 1.29
N ARG A 240 6.14 28.96 2.25
CA ARG A 240 6.11 29.29 3.69
C ARG A 240 7.43 29.87 4.20
N GLY A 241 8.53 29.68 3.46
CA GLY A 241 9.85 30.21 3.82
C GLY A 241 10.39 29.69 5.15
N LEU A 242 9.95 28.51 5.61
CA LEU A 242 10.45 27.91 6.84
C LEU A 242 11.86 27.36 6.63
N PRO A 243 12.75 27.43 7.64
CA PRO A 243 14.08 26.87 7.54
C PRO A 243 14.07 25.35 7.38
N ALA A 244 15.12 24.78 6.77
CA ALA A 244 15.21 23.35 6.46
C ALA A 244 15.12 22.48 7.72
N GLU A 245 15.57 22.96 8.87
CA GLU A 245 15.47 22.30 10.16
C GLU A 245 14.01 22.12 10.64
N ARG A 246 13.07 22.84 10.00
CA ARG A 246 11.65 22.74 10.29
C ARG A 246 10.90 22.01 9.17
N LEU A 247 11.16 22.37 7.92
CA LEU A 247 10.38 21.86 6.77
C LEU A 247 11.27 21.63 5.56
N VAL A 248 11.30 20.39 5.10
CA VAL A 248 11.88 19.98 3.81
C VAL A 248 10.77 19.47 2.91
N VAL A 249 10.72 19.90 1.65
CA VAL A 249 9.67 19.52 0.72
C VAL A 249 10.29 18.88 -0.54
N HIS A 250 9.84 17.69 -0.84
CA HIS A 250 10.21 16.99 -2.08
C HIS A 250 8.98 16.86 -2.99
N GLY A 251 9.18 17.03 -4.29
CA GLY A 251 8.25 16.58 -5.32
C GLY A 251 8.32 15.08 -5.53
N TRP A 252 8.13 14.64 -6.77
CA TRP A 252 8.38 13.25 -7.15
C TRP A 252 9.88 12.93 -7.04
N THR A 253 10.23 11.88 -6.29
CA THR A 253 11.62 11.50 -6.03
C THR A 253 11.77 9.98 -5.96
N ASP A 254 12.92 9.47 -6.34
CA ASP A 254 13.36 8.08 -6.20
C ASP A 254 14.09 7.80 -4.88
N ARG A 255 14.33 8.85 -4.08
CA ARG A 255 15.01 8.79 -2.78
C ARG A 255 14.09 8.45 -1.61
N VAL A 256 12.88 7.94 -1.88
CA VAL A 256 11.92 7.59 -0.82
C VAL A 256 12.50 6.60 0.20
N PRO A 257 13.25 5.54 -0.20
CA PRO A 257 13.84 4.61 0.77
C PRO A 257 14.81 5.27 1.74
N GLU A 258 15.66 6.18 1.26
CA GLU A 258 16.61 6.91 2.11
C GLU A 258 15.88 7.86 3.07
N LEU A 259 14.87 8.59 2.57
CA LEU A 259 14.05 9.50 3.38
C LEU A 259 13.24 8.75 4.44
N VAL A 260 12.72 7.57 4.13
CA VAL A 260 12.09 6.67 5.12
C VAL A 260 13.12 6.25 6.17
N THR A 261 14.31 5.81 5.77
CA THR A 261 15.37 5.38 6.69
C THR A 261 15.84 6.55 7.58
N ALA A 262 15.91 7.76 7.06
CA ALA A 262 16.32 8.96 7.80
C ALA A 262 15.29 9.43 8.83
N SER A 263 14.03 9.02 8.69
CA SER A 263 12.91 9.47 9.53
C SER A 263 12.79 8.66 10.82
N ASP A 264 12.22 9.24 11.87
CA ASP A 264 11.81 8.52 13.07
C ASP A 264 10.45 7.85 12.88
N VAL A 265 9.55 8.52 12.16
CA VAL A 265 8.18 8.08 11.92
C VAL A 265 7.77 8.45 10.50
N VAL A 266 6.98 7.59 9.87
CA VAL A 266 6.30 7.89 8.61
C VAL A 266 4.83 8.16 8.88
N LEU A 267 4.38 9.38 8.53
CA LEU A 267 2.99 9.79 8.64
C LEU A 267 2.33 9.78 7.27
N THR A 268 1.24 9.05 7.13
CA THR A 268 0.50 8.98 5.87
C THR A 268 -0.98 9.26 6.03
N THR A 269 -1.55 9.97 5.05
CA THR A 269 -3.01 10.17 4.93
C THR A 269 -3.65 9.19 3.94
N ALA A 270 -2.84 8.57 3.09
CA ALA A 270 -3.32 7.68 2.01
C ALA A 270 -3.32 6.20 2.41
N GLY A 271 -2.47 5.78 3.36
CA GLY A 271 -2.26 4.36 3.65
C GLY A 271 -1.53 3.62 2.53
N GLY A 272 -1.81 2.33 2.36
CA GLY A 272 -1.28 1.51 1.27
C GLY A 272 0.24 1.26 1.33
N MET A 273 0.87 1.21 0.17
CA MET A 273 2.28 0.79 0.02
C MET A 273 3.26 1.53 0.90
N ILE A 274 3.14 2.86 1.03
CA ILE A 274 4.12 3.61 1.84
C ILE A 274 4.10 3.22 3.32
N ALA A 275 2.96 2.80 3.86
CA ALA A 275 2.90 2.27 5.22
C ALA A 275 3.63 0.92 5.30
N THR A 276 3.41 0.04 4.34
CA THR A 276 4.07 -1.26 4.25
C THR A 276 5.59 -1.10 4.01
N GLU A 277 6.00 -0.16 3.17
CA GLU A 277 7.39 0.20 2.91
C GLU A 277 8.09 0.75 4.17
N ALA A 278 7.40 1.62 4.91
CA ALA A 278 7.91 2.15 6.17
C ALA A 278 8.11 1.06 7.22
N LEU A 279 7.11 0.17 7.40
CA LEU A 279 7.21 -0.96 8.30
C LEU A 279 8.36 -1.89 7.90
N ALA A 280 8.51 -2.21 6.61
CA ALA A 280 9.61 -3.03 6.12
C ALA A 280 11.00 -2.39 6.39
N ALA A 281 11.07 -1.06 6.40
CA ALA A 281 12.27 -0.32 6.78
C ALA A 281 12.45 -0.16 8.31
N GLY A 282 11.60 -0.79 9.13
CA GLY A 282 11.64 -0.69 10.59
C GLY A 282 11.21 0.68 11.10
N ARG A 283 10.37 1.41 10.35
CA ARG A 283 9.87 2.73 10.76
C ARG A 283 8.42 2.67 11.19
N PRO A 284 8.09 3.15 12.40
CA PRO A 284 6.72 3.25 12.87
C PRO A 284 5.85 4.11 11.93
N VAL A 285 4.57 3.77 11.84
CA VAL A 285 3.62 4.47 10.98
C VAL A 285 2.57 5.21 11.82
N LEU A 286 2.28 6.46 11.40
CA LEU A 286 1.13 7.22 11.87
C LEU A 286 0.14 7.36 10.70
N PHE A 287 -1.10 6.95 10.90
CA PHE A 287 -2.18 7.24 9.96
C PHE A 287 -2.91 8.51 10.40
N ALA A 288 -2.76 9.59 9.63
CA ALA A 288 -3.42 10.86 9.90
C ALA A 288 -4.65 11.02 9.01
N THR A 289 -5.81 11.25 9.63
CA THR A 289 -7.06 11.47 8.87
C THR A 289 -7.26 10.48 7.72
N PRO A 290 -7.22 9.16 7.98
CA PRO A 290 -7.19 8.16 6.91
C PRO A 290 -8.41 8.28 6.01
N VAL A 291 -8.21 7.99 4.72
CA VAL A 291 -9.28 8.01 3.71
C VAL A 291 -10.42 7.06 4.14
N PRO A 292 -11.69 7.49 4.07
CA PRO A 292 -12.84 6.63 4.39
C PRO A 292 -12.85 5.32 3.59
N GLY A 293 -13.42 4.26 4.16
CA GLY A 293 -13.46 2.93 3.56
C GLY A 293 -12.17 2.15 3.80
N HIS A 294 -11.54 1.62 2.75
CA HIS A 294 -10.37 0.74 2.87
C HIS A 294 -9.19 1.39 3.61
N GLY A 295 -8.95 2.68 3.44
CA GLY A 295 -7.86 3.39 4.11
C GLY A 295 -8.05 3.42 5.63
N ARG A 296 -9.27 3.72 6.11
CA ARG A 296 -9.61 3.69 7.55
C ARG A 296 -9.51 2.26 8.10
N ALA A 297 -10.13 1.29 7.43
CA ALA A 297 -10.10 -0.10 7.86
C ALA A 297 -8.67 -0.65 7.92
N GLY A 298 -7.82 -0.32 6.94
CA GLY A 298 -6.40 -0.70 6.93
C GLY A 298 -5.62 -0.06 8.07
N ALA A 299 -5.84 1.23 8.34
CA ALA A 299 -5.20 1.95 9.44
C ALA A 299 -5.56 1.33 10.81
N GLU A 300 -6.85 1.08 11.05
CA GLU A 300 -7.36 0.46 12.27
C GLU A 300 -6.80 -0.95 12.48
N MET A 301 -6.76 -1.78 11.43
CA MET A 301 -6.21 -3.14 11.49
C MET A 301 -4.69 -3.13 11.74
N THR A 302 -3.95 -2.21 11.12
CA THR A 302 -2.51 -2.06 11.33
C THR A 302 -2.22 -1.61 12.77
N ALA A 303 -3.02 -0.70 13.31
CA ALA A 303 -2.91 -0.25 14.70
C ALA A 303 -3.27 -1.36 15.70
N ALA A 304 -4.33 -2.13 15.44
CA ALA A 304 -4.71 -3.28 16.26
C ALA A 304 -3.62 -4.36 16.30
N ALA A 305 -2.80 -4.47 15.25
CA ALA A 305 -1.62 -5.33 15.21
C ALA A 305 -0.39 -4.74 15.93
N GLY A 306 -0.49 -3.55 16.53
CA GLY A 306 0.62 -2.88 17.22
C GLY A 306 1.68 -2.27 16.30
N LEU A 307 1.40 -2.17 15.00
CA LEU A 307 2.35 -1.72 13.97
C LEU A 307 2.23 -0.22 13.65
N ALA A 308 1.17 0.43 14.10
CA ALA A 308 0.92 1.83 13.79
C ALA A 308 0.08 2.52 14.88
N LEU A 309 0.02 3.85 14.80
CA LEU A 309 -0.93 4.66 15.55
C LEU A 309 -1.89 5.37 14.58
N VAL A 310 -3.14 5.56 15.00
CA VAL A 310 -4.15 6.29 14.21
C VAL A 310 -4.44 7.63 14.86
N CYS A 311 -4.35 8.69 14.07
CA CYS A 311 -4.60 10.07 14.46
C CYS A 311 -5.79 10.61 13.65
N PRO A 312 -7.05 10.42 14.11
CA PRO A 312 -8.24 10.83 13.37
C PRO A 312 -8.34 12.33 13.14
N THR A 313 -7.79 13.13 14.05
CA THR A 313 -7.77 14.58 13.98
C THR A 313 -6.36 15.15 13.95
N ARG A 314 -6.23 16.40 13.57
CA ARG A 314 -4.95 17.13 13.61
C ARG A 314 -4.41 17.32 15.04
N THR A 315 -5.31 17.47 16.00
CA THR A 315 -4.95 17.55 17.41
C THR A 315 -4.31 16.24 17.85
N ASP A 316 -4.85 15.09 17.43
CA ASP A 316 -4.27 13.78 17.72
C ASP A 316 -2.87 13.66 17.11
N VAL A 317 -2.65 14.13 15.89
CA VAL A 317 -1.31 14.16 15.26
C VAL A 317 -0.32 14.94 16.16
N THR A 318 -0.68 16.16 16.56
CA THR A 318 0.18 17.00 17.40
C THR A 318 0.46 16.34 18.75
N THR A 319 -0.56 15.80 19.40
CA THR A 319 -0.43 15.15 20.71
C THR A 319 0.40 13.88 20.63
N THR A 320 0.15 13.05 19.61
CA THR A 320 0.90 11.80 19.40
C THR A 320 2.38 12.08 19.15
N ILE A 321 2.72 13.04 18.28
CA ILE A 321 4.11 13.40 18.00
C ILE A 321 4.81 13.90 19.28
N ARG A 322 4.17 14.77 20.06
CA ARG A 322 4.72 15.21 21.35
C ARG A 322 4.94 14.06 22.33
N GLY A 323 4.01 13.10 22.34
CA GLY A 323 4.12 11.89 23.14
C GLY A 323 5.32 11.03 22.75
N LEU A 324 5.48 10.77 21.45
CA LEU A 324 6.58 9.98 20.91
C LEU A 324 7.96 10.61 21.14
N ILE A 325 8.06 11.95 21.03
CA ILE A 325 9.31 12.67 21.36
C ILE A 325 9.69 12.48 22.85
N ARG A 326 8.69 12.39 23.73
CA ARG A 326 8.89 12.27 25.19
C ARG A 326 9.01 10.81 25.67
N ASP A 327 8.66 9.83 24.85
CA ASP A 327 8.70 8.40 25.16
C ASP A 327 9.60 7.63 24.18
N PRO A 328 10.93 7.72 24.33
CA PRO A 328 11.85 6.94 23.52
C PRO A 328 11.65 5.42 23.64
N ALA A 329 11.20 4.93 24.79
CA ALA A 329 10.92 3.51 25.01
C ALA A 329 9.70 3.04 24.20
N GLY A 330 8.63 3.85 24.16
CA GLY A 330 7.47 3.62 23.28
C GLY A 330 7.84 3.63 21.80
N MET A 331 8.68 4.57 21.39
CA MET A 331 9.22 4.61 20.03
C MET A 331 10.02 3.35 19.69
N ALA A 332 10.88 2.89 20.60
CA ALA A 332 11.67 1.67 20.39
C ALA A 332 10.77 0.43 20.23
N ARG A 333 9.70 0.31 21.03
CA ARG A 333 8.72 -0.78 20.89
C ARG A 333 8.03 -0.78 19.54
N LEU A 334 7.57 0.39 19.08
CA LEU A 334 6.93 0.52 17.76
C LEU A 334 7.92 0.19 16.62
N ALA A 335 9.16 0.64 16.73
CA ALA A 335 10.20 0.35 15.74
C ALA A 335 10.55 -1.16 15.71
N ALA A 336 10.62 -1.81 16.86
CA ALA A 336 10.85 -3.26 16.95
C ALA A 336 9.72 -4.05 16.28
N ALA A 337 8.45 -3.69 16.55
CA ALA A 337 7.30 -4.32 15.88
C ALA A 337 7.33 -4.13 14.36
N ALA A 338 7.76 -2.95 13.86
CA ALA A 338 7.92 -2.69 12.44
C ALA A 338 9.04 -3.57 11.83
N VAL A 339 10.18 -3.74 12.53
CA VAL A 339 11.26 -4.64 12.09
C VAL A 339 10.75 -6.07 11.97
N ASP A 340 10.03 -6.57 12.98
CA ASP A 340 9.47 -7.94 12.98
C ASP A 340 8.52 -8.18 11.80
N PHE A 341 7.73 -7.17 11.42
CA PHE A 341 6.89 -7.21 10.22
C PHE A 341 7.72 -7.36 8.92
N GLY A 342 8.87 -6.71 8.84
CA GLY A 342 9.72 -6.66 7.65
C GLY A 342 10.67 -7.86 7.46
N VAL A 343 10.85 -8.70 8.48
CA VAL A 343 11.86 -9.79 8.47
C VAL A 343 11.51 -10.95 7.52
N ALA A 344 10.25 -11.11 7.15
CA ALA A 344 9.82 -12.25 6.35
C ALA A 344 10.44 -12.26 4.93
N ASP A 345 10.88 -13.44 4.47
CA ASP A 345 11.60 -13.64 3.21
C ASP A 345 10.64 -13.84 2.03
N LEU A 346 10.50 -12.81 1.18
CA LEU A 346 9.68 -12.86 -0.03
C LEU A 346 10.21 -13.87 -1.05
N ASP A 347 11.52 -14.06 -1.14
CA ASP A 347 12.11 -15.03 -2.08
C ASP A 347 11.78 -16.46 -1.67
N ALA A 348 11.80 -16.76 -0.37
CA ALA A 348 11.37 -18.05 0.14
C ALA A 348 9.90 -18.31 -0.17
N ALA A 349 9.03 -17.32 0.02
CA ALA A 349 7.60 -17.43 -0.31
C ALA A 349 7.37 -17.67 -1.81
N LEU A 350 8.13 -17.00 -2.68
CA LEU A 350 8.06 -17.21 -4.13
C LEU A 350 8.54 -18.61 -4.53
N ARG A 351 9.65 -19.11 -3.95
CA ARG A 351 10.14 -20.49 -4.21
C ARG A 351 9.13 -21.56 -3.76
N ASP A 352 8.51 -21.39 -2.58
CA ASP A 352 7.45 -22.30 -2.10
C ASP A 352 6.23 -22.31 -3.04
N LEU A 353 5.91 -21.16 -3.63
CA LEU A 353 4.86 -21.07 -4.64
C LEU A 353 5.18 -21.87 -5.90
N ALA A 354 6.42 -21.85 -6.38
CA ALA A 354 6.84 -22.58 -7.60
C ALA A 354 7.02 -24.08 -7.37
N ALA A 355 7.34 -24.50 -6.13
CA ALA A 355 7.57 -25.91 -5.79
C ALA A 355 6.29 -26.74 -5.68
N ARG A 356 5.15 -26.12 -5.63
CA ARG A 356 3.81 -26.75 -5.49
C ARG A 356 3.05 -26.76 -6.81
#